data_63321349d6376e348c9c01ddd827bacb
#
_entry.id   63321349d6376e348c9c01ddd827bacb
#
_cell.length_a   1.000
_cell.length_b   1.000
_cell.length_c   1.000
_cell.angle_alpha   90.00
_cell.angle_beta   90.00
_cell.angle_gamma   90.00
#
_symmetry.space_group_name_H-M   'P 1'
#
loop_
_entity.id
_entity.type
_entity.pdbx_description
1 polymer ?
#
loop_
_entity_poly.entity_id
_entity_poly.type
_entity_poly.pdbx_seq_one_letter_code
_entity_poly.pdbx_strand_id
1 'polypeptide(L)'
;MIVHWPGKHKQGYVCDTPVVSTDFYPTILEMVGLPTRPKQHPDGVSLTSLIQGGKFIERDGIYWHFPHYSNHGMQSPGGAIRVGDWKLLEYFENGTVQLFNLKKDLGEQHDLSLREPEKAAQLLSQLRDWRKRVGANMMPPNPAWQR
;
A
#
# COMPACT_ATOMS: atom_id res chain seq x y z
N MET A 1 -10.54 11.35 2.35
CA MET A 1 -11.58 10.66 3.17
C MET A 1 -12.09 11.65 4.21
N ILE A 2 -13.40 11.65 4.50
CA ILE A 2 -14.01 12.42 5.59
C ILE A 2 -14.69 11.41 6.51
N VAL A 3 -14.48 11.55 7.82
CA VAL A 3 -15.06 10.66 8.83
C VAL A 3 -15.84 11.52 9.85
N HIS A 4 -17.08 11.11 10.11
CA HIS A 4 -17.92 11.69 11.16
C HIS A 4 -18.35 10.59 12.12
N TRP A 5 -17.90 10.68 13.37
CA TRP A 5 -18.24 9.75 14.47
C TRP A 5 -18.65 10.55 15.70
N PRO A 6 -19.97 10.85 15.85
CA PRO A 6 -20.46 11.76 16.87
C PRO A 6 -19.96 11.41 18.28
N GLY A 7 -19.45 12.41 19.00
CA GLY A 7 -18.94 12.26 20.35
C GLY A 7 -17.61 11.51 20.51
N LYS A 8 -17.03 11.01 19.41
CA LYS A 8 -15.80 10.22 19.45
C LYS A 8 -14.69 10.75 18.55
N HIS A 9 -15.03 11.45 17.45
CA HIS A 9 -14.01 12.02 16.56
C HIS A 9 -13.49 13.37 17.08
N LYS A 10 -12.24 13.69 16.77
CA LYS A 10 -11.69 15.02 17.00
C LYS A 10 -12.18 15.98 15.93
N GLN A 11 -12.94 16.99 16.31
CA GLN A 11 -13.49 17.99 15.37
C GLN A 11 -12.40 18.83 14.72
N GLY A 12 -12.59 19.13 13.42
CA GLY A 12 -11.66 19.97 12.65
C GLY A 12 -10.25 19.41 12.50
N TYR A 13 -10.06 18.12 12.78
CA TYR A 13 -8.76 17.48 12.70
C TYR A 13 -8.45 17.01 11.27
N VAL A 14 -7.27 17.37 10.80
CA VAL A 14 -6.69 16.87 9.54
C VAL A 14 -5.56 15.90 9.88
N CYS A 15 -5.55 14.74 9.23
CA CYS A 15 -4.57 13.69 9.44
C CYS A 15 -3.92 13.30 8.10
N ASP A 16 -2.60 13.42 8.03
CA ASP A 16 -1.80 13.11 6.83
C ASP A 16 -1.25 11.67 6.84
N THR A 17 -1.57 10.87 7.86
CA THR A 17 -1.16 9.47 7.94
C THR A 17 -1.76 8.69 6.76
N PRO A 18 -0.95 8.00 5.94
CA PRO A 18 -1.44 7.21 4.83
C PRO A 18 -2.35 6.08 5.30
N VAL A 19 -3.52 5.99 4.67
CA VAL A 19 -4.53 4.97 4.95
C VAL A 19 -4.99 4.32 3.65
N VAL A 20 -5.59 3.12 3.74
CA VAL A 20 -6.05 2.35 2.58
C VAL A 20 -7.42 1.74 2.85
N SER A 21 -8.15 1.36 1.82
CA SER A 21 -9.54 0.88 1.95
C SER A 21 -9.68 -0.39 2.81
N THR A 22 -8.66 -1.23 2.88
CA THR A 22 -8.65 -2.42 3.75
C THR A 22 -8.73 -2.08 5.24
N ASP A 23 -8.41 -0.84 5.61
CA ASP A 23 -8.50 -0.34 7.00
C ASP A 23 -9.94 -0.14 7.47
N PHE A 24 -10.89 -0.02 6.56
CA PHE A 24 -12.29 0.26 6.94
C PHE A 24 -12.92 -0.87 7.73
N TYR A 25 -12.66 -2.11 7.36
CA TYR A 25 -13.28 -3.25 8.05
C TYR A 25 -12.91 -3.32 9.54
N PRO A 26 -11.63 -3.37 9.93
CA PRO A 26 -11.27 -3.35 11.35
C PRO A 26 -11.70 -2.06 12.06
N THR A 27 -11.69 -0.92 11.36
CA THR A 27 -12.15 0.36 11.91
C THR A 27 -13.64 0.30 12.28
N ILE A 28 -14.49 -0.20 11.36
CA ILE A 28 -15.93 -0.30 11.61
C ILE A 28 -16.21 -1.27 12.76
N LEU A 29 -15.54 -2.42 12.81
CA LEU A 29 -15.70 -3.36 13.93
C LEU A 29 -15.41 -2.66 15.26
N GLU A 30 -14.31 -1.95 15.37
CA GLU A 30 -13.93 -1.25 16.59
C GLU A 30 -14.89 -0.10 16.92
N MET A 31 -15.33 0.66 15.92
CA MET A 31 -16.30 1.77 16.11
C MET A 31 -17.63 1.29 16.72
N VAL A 32 -18.07 0.08 16.42
CA VAL A 32 -19.31 -0.51 16.95
C VAL A 32 -19.07 -1.43 18.17
N GLY A 33 -17.86 -1.46 18.69
CA GLY A 33 -17.51 -2.24 19.89
C GLY A 33 -17.39 -3.75 19.66
N LEU A 34 -17.22 -4.17 18.41
CA LEU A 34 -16.99 -5.59 18.09
C LEU A 34 -15.49 -5.91 18.10
N PRO A 35 -15.11 -7.17 18.44
CA PRO A 35 -13.74 -7.59 18.38
C PRO A 35 -13.22 -7.60 16.94
N THR A 36 -11.97 -7.22 16.77
CA THR A 36 -11.25 -7.34 15.49
C THR A 36 -11.14 -8.81 15.05
N ARG A 37 -11.04 -9.03 13.76
CA ARG A 37 -10.95 -10.38 13.15
C ARG A 37 -9.73 -10.50 12.24
N PRO A 38 -8.49 -10.58 12.75
CA PRO A 38 -7.25 -10.50 11.99
C PRO A 38 -7.17 -11.46 10.80
N LYS A 39 -7.79 -12.64 10.88
CA LYS A 39 -7.88 -13.59 9.76
C LYS A 39 -8.73 -13.09 8.59
N GLN A 40 -9.62 -12.11 8.81
CA GLN A 40 -10.49 -11.54 7.78
C GLN A 40 -9.99 -10.19 7.24
N HIS A 41 -9.06 -9.54 7.95
CA HIS A 41 -8.44 -8.28 7.54
C HIS A 41 -6.92 -8.31 7.76
N PRO A 42 -6.18 -9.23 7.07
CA PRO A 42 -4.75 -9.45 7.32
C PRO A 42 -3.89 -8.20 7.07
N ASP A 43 -4.33 -7.30 6.18
CA ASP A 43 -3.61 -6.08 5.82
C ASP A 43 -4.25 -4.79 6.39
N GLY A 44 -5.44 -4.91 6.98
CA GLY A 44 -6.18 -3.75 7.51
C GLY A 44 -5.81 -3.42 8.95
N VAL A 45 -5.64 -2.13 9.24
CA VAL A 45 -5.40 -1.59 10.58
C VAL A 45 -6.53 -0.64 10.95
N SER A 46 -7.01 -0.69 12.20
CA SER A 46 -8.05 0.23 12.65
C SER A 46 -7.55 1.68 12.66
N LEU A 47 -8.40 2.57 12.16
CA LEU A 47 -8.17 4.01 12.11
C LEU A 47 -8.76 4.77 13.30
N THR A 48 -9.36 4.09 14.28
CA THR A 48 -10.06 4.73 15.39
C THR A 48 -9.17 5.68 16.18
N SER A 49 -7.89 5.31 16.40
CA SER A 49 -6.92 6.19 17.05
C SER A 49 -6.68 7.48 16.25
N LEU A 50 -6.57 7.40 14.92
CA LEU A 50 -6.42 8.59 14.06
C LEU A 50 -7.68 9.45 14.07
N ILE A 51 -8.87 8.83 14.03
CA ILE A 51 -10.16 9.54 14.08
C ILE A 51 -10.32 10.31 15.39
N GLN A 52 -9.77 9.79 16.47
CA GLN A 52 -9.76 10.42 17.81
C GLN A 52 -8.63 11.45 17.98
N GLY A 53 -7.83 11.69 16.95
CA GLY A 53 -6.77 12.71 16.95
C GLY A 53 -5.36 12.18 17.21
N GLY A 54 -5.17 10.87 17.19
CA GLY A 54 -3.86 10.24 17.14
C GLY A 54 -3.12 10.57 15.84
N LYS A 55 -1.80 10.43 15.86
CA LYS A 55 -0.94 10.78 14.73
C LYS A 55 -0.28 9.57 14.06
N PHE A 56 -0.51 8.39 14.60
CA PHE A 56 0.23 7.19 14.21
C PHE A 56 -0.64 5.93 14.29
N ILE A 57 -0.44 5.04 13.34
CA ILE A 57 -0.90 3.64 13.36
C ILE A 57 0.30 2.75 13.05
N GLU A 58 0.39 1.61 13.71
CA GLU A 58 1.46 0.65 13.50
C GLU A 58 1.22 -0.14 12.22
N ARG A 59 2.14 0.02 11.26
CA ARG A 59 2.10 -0.63 9.96
C ARG A 59 3.50 -0.66 9.35
N ASP A 60 3.90 -1.82 8.82
CA ASP A 60 5.21 -2.01 8.17
C ASP A 60 5.25 -1.43 6.75
N GLY A 61 4.10 -1.27 6.11
CA GLY A 61 3.96 -0.70 4.78
C GLY A 61 2.54 -0.82 4.24
N ILE A 62 2.27 -0.16 3.13
CA ILE A 62 1.07 -0.36 2.32
C ILE A 62 1.51 -1.03 1.02
N TYR A 63 0.82 -2.10 0.65
CA TYR A 63 1.22 -2.96 -0.46
C TYR A 63 0.13 -3.04 -1.50
N TRP A 64 0.53 -3.13 -2.77
CA TRP A 64 -0.35 -3.36 -3.91
C TRP A 64 0.22 -4.46 -4.79
N HIS A 65 -0.65 -5.32 -5.29
CA HIS A 65 -0.32 -6.38 -6.21
C HIS A 65 -1.37 -6.45 -7.30
N PHE A 66 -0.98 -6.17 -8.54
CA PHE A 66 -1.85 -6.16 -9.70
C PHE A 66 -1.23 -6.96 -10.85
N PRO A 67 -1.38 -8.30 -10.87
CA PRO A 67 -0.75 -9.17 -11.85
C PRO A 67 -1.58 -9.28 -13.15
N HIS A 68 -2.13 -8.17 -13.63
CA HIS A 68 -3.00 -8.13 -14.79
C HIS A 68 -2.69 -6.95 -15.69
N TYR A 69 -3.05 -7.05 -16.98
CA TYR A 69 -3.14 -5.91 -17.86
C TYR A 69 -4.45 -5.18 -17.64
N SER A 70 -4.41 -3.86 -17.66
CA SER A 70 -5.63 -3.06 -17.66
C SER A 70 -6.26 -3.03 -19.05
N ASN A 71 -7.59 -3.13 -19.12
CA ASN A 71 -8.34 -2.99 -20.38
C ASN A 71 -8.16 -1.60 -21.02
N HIS A 72 -7.65 -0.63 -20.29
CA HIS A 72 -7.42 0.73 -20.77
C HIS A 72 -5.99 0.97 -21.29
N GLY A 73 -5.15 -0.07 -21.36
CA GLY A 73 -3.80 0.00 -21.94
C GLY A 73 -2.79 0.90 -21.21
N MET A 74 -3.17 1.48 -20.06
CA MET A 74 -2.33 2.43 -19.33
C MET A 74 -1.66 1.86 -18.09
N GLN A 75 -1.84 0.56 -17.83
CA GLN A 75 -1.29 -0.08 -16.64
C GLN A 75 -0.69 -1.42 -16.99
N SER A 76 0.60 -1.57 -16.75
CA SER A 76 1.31 -2.84 -16.82
C SER A 76 1.14 -3.62 -15.52
N PRO A 77 1.21 -4.97 -15.60
CA PRO A 77 1.25 -5.81 -14.41
C PRO A 77 2.40 -5.41 -13.49
N GLY A 78 2.09 -5.25 -12.21
CA GLY A 78 3.10 -4.77 -11.28
C GLY A 78 2.70 -4.91 -9.82
N GLY A 79 3.59 -4.47 -8.97
CA GLY A 79 3.35 -4.33 -7.54
C GLY A 79 3.91 -3.01 -7.04
N ALA A 80 3.43 -2.58 -5.89
CA ALA A 80 3.95 -1.38 -5.25
C ALA A 80 4.02 -1.58 -3.73
N ILE A 81 4.93 -0.85 -3.12
CA ILE A 81 5.04 -0.71 -1.67
C ILE A 81 5.23 0.76 -1.31
N ARG A 82 4.54 1.21 -0.26
CA ARG A 82 4.79 2.50 0.37
C ARG A 82 5.18 2.30 1.83
N VAL A 83 6.35 2.82 2.21
CA VAL A 83 6.85 2.84 3.59
C VAL A 83 7.22 4.28 3.93
N GLY A 84 6.44 4.90 4.80
CA GLY A 84 6.59 6.32 5.12
C GLY A 84 6.51 7.20 3.88
N ASP A 85 7.57 7.95 3.63
CA ASP A 85 7.67 8.87 2.48
C ASP A 85 8.15 8.19 1.19
N TRP A 86 8.56 6.92 1.25
CA TRP A 86 9.09 6.20 0.10
C TRP A 86 8.04 5.32 -0.55
N LYS A 87 8.02 5.31 -1.89
CA LYS A 87 7.21 4.41 -2.71
C LYS A 87 8.09 3.75 -3.75
N LEU A 88 7.97 2.43 -3.87
CA LEU A 88 8.60 1.65 -4.93
C LEU A 88 7.52 0.98 -5.78
N LEU A 89 7.73 1.02 -7.09
CA LEU A 89 6.98 0.26 -8.09
C LEU A 89 7.87 -0.85 -8.65
N GLU A 90 7.30 -2.05 -8.87
CA GLU A 90 7.95 -3.15 -9.58
C GLU A 90 7.08 -3.56 -10.76
N TYR A 91 7.65 -3.59 -11.96
CA TYR A 91 7.00 -4.00 -13.20
C TYR A 91 7.33 -5.46 -13.50
N PHE A 92 6.31 -6.32 -13.66
CA PHE A 92 6.52 -7.77 -13.75
C PHE A 92 6.99 -8.22 -15.13
N GLU A 93 6.74 -7.45 -16.19
CA GLU A 93 7.13 -7.80 -17.56
C GLU A 93 8.63 -7.86 -17.76
N ASN A 94 9.36 -6.92 -17.16
CA ASN A 94 10.79 -6.74 -17.36
C ASN A 94 11.59 -6.72 -16.05
N GLY A 95 10.93 -6.79 -14.90
CA GLY A 95 11.55 -6.77 -13.59
C GLY A 95 12.14 -5.42 -13.19
N THR A 96 11.84 -4.34 -13.96
CA THR A 96 12.32 -3.00 -13.61
C THR A 96 11.61 -2.45 -12.39
N VAL A 97 12.26 -1.51 -11.70
CA VAL A 97 11.71 -0.82 -10.55
C VAL A 97 11.85 0.69 -10.72
N GLN A 98 10.96 1.42 -10.07
CA GLN A 98 11.03 2.86 -9.88
C GLN A 98 10.88 3.19 -8.40
N LEU A 99 11.63 4.18 -7.92
CA LEU A 99 11.63 4.61 -6.53
C LEU A 99 11.35 6.10 -6.43
N PHE A 100 10.41 6.48 -5.56
CA PHE A 100 10.02 7.87 -5.35
C PHE A 100 10.02 8.26 -3.89
N ASN A 101 10.37 9.52 -3.61
CA ASN A 101 10.19 10.12 -2.29
C ASN A 101 8.97 11.05 -2.33
N LEU A 102 7.82 10.57 -1.89
CA LEU A 102 6.53 11.26 -1.99
C LEU A 102 6.44 12.55 -1.18
N LYS A 103 7.34 12.76 -0.20
CA LYS A 103 7.42 14.02 0.54
C LYS A 103 8.02 15.14 -0.30
N LYS A 104 8.94 14.80 -1.19
CA LYS A 104 9.66 15.76 -2.05
C LYS A 104 9.08 15.81 -3.46
N ASP A 105 8.45 14.73 -3.90
CA ASP A 105 7.96 14.51 -5.25
C ASP A 105 6.64 13.72 -5.19
N LEU A 106 5.56 14.41 -4.82
CA LEU A 106 4.23 13.80 -4.75
C LEU A 106 3.70 13.38 -6.12
N GLY A 107 4.20 14.02 -7.19
CA GLY A 107 3.83 13.72 -8.57
C GLY A 107 4.59 12.57 -9.22
N GLU A 108 5.55 11.94 -8.49
CA GLU A 108 6.30 10.78 -9.00
C GLU A 108 7.02 11.07 -10.33
N GLN A 109 7.62 12.27 -10.44
CA GLN A 109 8.28 12.72 -11.66
C GLN A 109 9.75 12.33 -11.74
N HIS A 110 10.38 12.01 -10.60
CA HIS A 110 11.82 11.79 -10.52
C HIS A 110 12.10 10.41 -9.92
N ASP A 111 12.42 9.46 -10.79
CA ASP A 111 12.85 8.13 -10.38
C ASP A 111 14.22 8.18 -9.69
N LEU A 112 14.26 7.72 -8.45
CA LEU A 112 15.45 7.67 -7.60
C LEU A 112 16.09 6.27 -7.53
N SER A 113 15.58 5.29 -8.26
CA SER A 113 16.05 3.88 -8.15
C SER A 113 17.54 3.71 -8.39
N LEU A 114 18.12 4.48 -9.34
CA LEU A 114 19.56 4.48 -9.62
C LEU A 114 20.38 5.34 -8.65
N ARG A 115 19.75 6.33 -7.99
CA ARG A 115 20.44 7.22 -7.03
C ARG A 115 20.41 6.67 -5.62
N GLU A 116 19.41 5.88 -5.28
CA GLU A 116 19.17 5.29 -3.97
C GLU A 116 19.02 3.75 -4.09
N PRO A 117 20.04 3.05 -4.64
CA PRO A 117 19.92 1.63 -4.98
C PRO A 117 19.71 0.74 -3.75
N GLU A 118 20.29 1.08 -2.61
CA GLU A 118 20.12 0.34 -1.36
C GLU A 118 18.67 0.44 -0.85
N LYS A 119 18.08 1.65 -0.92
CA LYS A 119 16.69 1.86 -0.56
C LYS A 119 15.75 1.11 -1.51
N ALA A 120 16.02 1.15 -2.81
CA ALA A 120 15.25 0.39 -3.80
C ALA A 120 15.32 -1.11 -3.53
N ALA A 121 16.51 -1.67 -3.30
CA ALA A 121 16.69 -3.08 -2.98
C ALA A 121 15.97 -3.49 -1.68
N GLN A 122 16.04 -2.65 -0.64
CA GLN A 122 15.35 -2.87 0.63
C GLN A 122 13.84 -2.99 0.43
N LEU A 123 13.23 -2.01 -0.23
CA LEU A 123 11.77 -1.97 -0.43
C LEU A 123 11.31 -3.08 -1.38
N LEU A 124 12.10 -3.41 -2.41
CA LEU A 124 11.81 -4.51 -3.31
C LEU A 124 11.81 -5.85 -2.57
N SER A 125 12.79 -6.08 -1.68
CA SER A 125 12.83 -7.29 -0.84
C SER A 125 11.59 -7.37 0.03
N GLN A 126 11.23 -6.28 0.71
CA GLN A 126 10.07 -6.22 1.59
C GLN A 126 8.75 -6.48 0.82
N LEU A 127 8.60 -5.92 -0.39
CA LEU A 127 7.45 -6.18 -1.26
C LEU A 127 7.36 -7.65 -1.67
N ARG A 128 8.49 -8.26 -2.03
CA ARG A 128 8.55 -9.66 -2.44
C ARG A 128 8.26 -10.62 -1.28
N ASP A 129 8.75 -10.30 -0.09
CA ASP A 129 8.50 -11.10 1.12
C ASP A 129 7.02 -10.99 1.55
N TRP A 130 6.42 -9.81 1.45
CA TRP A 130 4.97 -9.66 1.65
C TRP A 130 4.18 -10.53 0.66
N ARG A 131 4.49 -10.51 -0.64
CA ARG A 131 3.82 -11.36 -1.64
C ARG A 131 3.90 -12.85 -1.32
N LYS A 132 5.07 -13.33 -0.87
CA LYS A 132 5.23 -14.71 -0.43
C LYS A 132 4.37 -15.01 0.79
N ARG A 133 4.37 -14.12 1.78
CA ARG A 133 3.61 -14.26 3.03
C ARG A 133 2.10 -14.35 2.79
N VAL A 134 1.57 -13.57 1.86
CA VAL A 134 0.13 -13.58 1.54
C VAL A 134 -0.26 -14.59 0.45
N GLY A 135 0.69 -15.31 -0.11
CA GLY A 135 0.42 -16.27 -1.20
C GLY A 135 -0.08 -15.59 -2.47
N ALA A 136 0.43 -14.42 -2.81
CA ALA A 136 -0.03 -13.65 -3.97
C ALA A 136 0.21 -14.41 -5.28
N ASN A 137 -0.83 -14.56 -6.09
CA ASN A 137 -0.74 -15.22 -7.38
C ASN A 137 0.02 -14.36 -8.39
N MET A 138 1.01 -14.96 -9.05
CA MET A 138 1.73 -14.33 -10.16
C MET A 138 1.13 -14.78 -11.50
N MET A 139 1.32 -13.96 -12.52
CA MET A 139 0.92 -14.31 -13.89
C MET A 139 1.70 -15.56 -14.33
N PRO A 140 1.02 -16.59 -14.89
CA PRO A 140 1.73 -17.67 -15.55
C PRO A 140 2.39 -17.16 -16.84
N PRO A 141 3.52 -17.75 -17.25
CA PRO A 141 4.11 -17.47 -18.55
C PRO A 141 3.11 -17.75 -19.67
N ASN A 142 3.06 -16.90 -20.69
CA ASN A 142 2.26 -17.16 -21.87
C ASN A 142 2.98 -18.17 -22.79
N PRO A 143 2.53 -19.44 -22.92
CA PRO A 143 3.21 -20.42 -23.71
C PRO A 143 3.14 -20.15 -25.24
N ALA A 144 2.19 -19.31 -25.66
CA ALA A 144 2.06 -18.93 -27.07
C ALA A 144 2.95 -17.72 -27.45
N TRP A 145 3.63 -17.09 -26.49
CA TRP A 145 4.48 -15.95 -26.77
C TRP A 145 5.88 -16.43 -27.18
N GLN A 146 6.24 -16.19 -28.44
CA GLN A 146 7.58 -16.44 -28.98
C GLN A 146 8.32 -15.09 -29.04
N ARG A 147 9.56 -15.04 -28.51
CA ARG A 147 10.46 -13.89 -28.62
C ARG A 147 10.97 -13.70 -30.04
#